data_09ab152c96b412b7988a1c1ac904c10b
#
_entry.id   09ab152c96b412b7988a1c1ac904c10b
#
_cell.length_a   1.000
_cell.length_b   1.000
_cell.length_c   1.000
_cell.angle_alpha   90.00
_cell.angle_beta   90.00
_cell.angle_gamma   90.00
#
_symmetry.space_group_name_H-M   'P 1'
#
loop_
_entity.id
_entity.type
_entity.pdbx_description
1 polymer ?
#
loop_
_entity_poly.entity_id
_entity_poly.type
_entity_poly.pdbx_seq_one_letter_code
_entity_poly.pdbx_strand_id
1 'polypeptide(L)'
;MLEKIERIFIFFALSFGISVQAQVPNVSLNWPSKTVTVVVPYAAGGGTDAMARLIAQKLSESWNQAVIVENRGGAGGNIGADKVAKSPPDGYTLVMMPSNLSINPSLYDNTPWDAIKDFSPIGTVATSPIMVGVNAQVPINSVKELIDFARNKPGTLNYISCGDGSPQHIAGELFNAMANIKIQHVPYKGCGAAIPDAITGVVQVLFSTVANMSPHIKSGKLRGFAVAGLKRSELTPNIPTVSESGLAGYNFDVWFGLLAPAKTPKDIVTKINQDLNSILNKKDIKEKLQLQFYDVLTGTPDEFATLIEKDLIRFGKIIKEVNIKP
;
A
#
# COMPACT_ATOMS: atom_id res chain seq x y z
N MET A 1 -42.43 55.15 -72.90
CA MET A 1 -42.82 54.76 -71.56
C MET A 1 -41.84 53.65 -71.22
N LEU A 2 -40.88 54.01 -70.42
CA LEU A 2 -39.62 53.28 -70.20
C LEU A 2 -39.71 52.41 -68.96
N GLU A 3 -39.57 51.10 -69.13
CA GLU A 3 -39.34 50.22 -67.98
C GLU A 3 -37.86 49.87 -67.87
N LYS A 4 -37.33 50.19 -66.73
CA LYS A 4 -35.95 49.86 -66.31
C LYS A 4 -35.95 48.42 -65.78
N ILE A 5 -35.08 47.61 -66.40
CA ILE A 5 -34.77 46.29 -65.89
C ILE A 5 -33.48 46.40 -65.05
N GLU A 6 -33.59 46.25 -63.74
CA GLU A 6 -32.43 46.13 -62.85
C GLU A 6 -31.98 44.67 -62.82
N ARG A 7 -30.72 44.45 -63.23
CA ARG A 7 -30.05 43.16 -63.13
C ARG A 7 -29.42 43.04 -61.72
N ILE A 8 -29.97 42.17 -60.87
CA ILE A 8 -29.36 41.77 -59.58
C ILE A 8 -28.28 40.73 -59.88
N PHE A 9 -27.02 41.09 -59.65
CA PHE A 9 -25.91 40.14 -59.61
C PHE A 9 -25.83 39.55 -58.21
N ILE A 10 -26.18 38.23 -58.07
CA ILE A 10 -25.96 37.46 -56.84
C ILE A 10 -24.54 36.94 -56.90
N PHE A 11 -23.65 37.50 -56.05
CA PHE A 11 -22.33 36.97 -55.79
C PHE A 11 -22.44 35.80 -54.81
N PHE A 12 -22.24 34.55 -55.29
CA PHE A 12 -22.11 33.39 -54.44
C PHE A 12 -20.65 33.34 -53.94
N ALA A 13 -20.41 33.80 -52.73
CA ALA A 13 -19.10 33.65 -52.04
C ALA A 13 -18.98 32.23 -51.52
N LEU A 14 -18.24 31.35 -52.22
CA LEU A 14 -17.81 30.05 -51.68
C LEU A 14 -16.78 30.29 -50.57
N SER A 15 -17.21 30.25 -49.33
CA SER A 15 -16.32 30.19 -48.19
C SER A 15 -15.70 28.79 -48.07
N PHE A 16 -14.49 28.64 -48.60
CA PHE A 16 -13.67 27.44 -48.30
C PHE A 16 -13.21 27.54 -46.83
N GLY A 17 -13.91 26.84 -45.94
CA GLY A 17 -13.48 26.63 -44.58
C GLY A 17 -12.23 25.76 -44.55
N ILE A 18 -11.06 26.34 -44.43
CA ILE A 18 -9.84 25.57 -44.10
C ILE A 18 -9.94 25.19 -42.64
N SER A 19 -10.34 23.94 -42.39
CA SER A 19 -10.21 23.33 -41.07
C SER A 19 -8.73 23.15 -40.74
N VAL A 20 -8.14 24.11 -40.06
CA VAL A 20 -6.83 23.93 -39.44
C VAL A 20 -7.00 22.93 -38.31
N GLN A 21 -6.75 21.67 -38.61
CA GLN A 21 -6.57 20.67 -37.58
C GLN A 21 -5.28 21.01 -36.86
N ALA A 22 -5.40 21.59 -35.68
CA ALA A 22 -4.29 21.80 -34.79
C ALA A 22 -3.73 20.41 -34.44
N GLN A 23 -2.66 20.01 -35.11
CA GLN A 23 -1.84 18.88 -34.66
C GLN A 23 -1.30 19.25 -33.30
N VAL A 24 -1.84 18.64 -32.23
CA VAL A 24 -1.22 18.66 -30.91
C VAL A 24 0.17 18.04 -31.12
N PRO A 25 1.25 18.79 -30.89
CA PRO A 25 2.57 18.23 -31.03
C PRO A 25 2.66 17.03 -30.08
N ASN A 26 2.94 15.87 -30.63
CA ASN A 26 3.27 14.68 -29.87
C ASN A 26 4.68 14.95 -29.29
N VAL A 27 4.72 15.70 -28.17
CA VAL A 27 5.94 15.93 -27.43
C VAL A 27 6.29 14.57 -26.84
N SER A 28 7.20 13.85 -27.49
CA SER A 28 7.75 12.63 -26.93
C SER A 28 8.33 13.01 -25.57
N LEU A 29 7.74 12.49 -24.53
CA LEU A 29 8.16 12.76 -23.16
C LEU A 29 9.62 12.26 -23.04
N ASN A 30 10.58 13.15 -23.03
CA ASN A 30 11.99 12.81 -22.81
C ASN A 30 12.26 12.64 -21.31
N TRP A 31 11.37 11.86 -20.68
CA TRP A 31 11.43 11.48 -19.27
C TRP A 31 11.42 9.95 -19.17
N PRO A 32 12.29 9.34 -18.30
CA PRO A 32 13.35 9.98 -17.55
C PRO A 32 14.63 10.18 -18.39
N SER A 33 15.32 11.31 -18.19
CA SER A 33 16.62 11.61 -18.82
C SER A 33 17.80 11.60 -17.84
N LYS A 34 17.51 11.35 -16.56
CA LYS A 34 18.48 11.24 -15.46
C LYS A 34 18.01 10.19 -14.44
N THR A 35 18.83 9.90 -13.46
CA THR A 35 18.53 8.94 -12.39
C THR A 35 17.22 9.28 -11.67
N VAL A 36 16.36 8.29 -11.48
CA VAL A 36 15.15 8.36 -10.64
C VAL A 36 15.43 7.72 -9.29
N THR A 37 14.99 8.36 -8.22
CA THR A 37 15.14 7.85 -6.84
C THR A 37 13.79 7.39 -6.30
N VAL A 38 13.73 6.15 -5.83
CA VAL A 38 12.59 5.62 -5.07
C VAL A 38 12.95 5.63 -3.59
N VAL A 39 12.35 6.51 -2.83
CA VAL A 39 12.52 6.57 -1.39
C VAL A 39 11.70 5.46 -0.73
N VAL A 40 12.34 4.69 0.14
CA VAL A 40 11.71 3.71 1.02
C VAL A 40 11.76 4.28 2.45
N PRO A 41 10.60 4.55 3.08
CA PRO A 41 10.56 5.23 4.38
C PRO A 41 10.85 4.29 5.57
N TYR A 42 11.63 3.25 5.34
CA TYR A 42 12.01 2.22 6.32
C TYR A 42 13.47 1.79 6.13
N ALA A 43 13.98 1.05 7.13
CA ALA A 43 15.32 0.47 7.05
C ALA A 43 15.43 -0.52 5.88
N ALA A 44 16.63 -0.64 5.34
CA ALA A 44 16.96 -1.61 4.30
C ALA A 44 16.75 -3.06 4.78
N GLY A 45 16.40 -3.95 3.84
CA GLY A 45 16.20 -5.39 4.10
C GLY A 45 14.78 -5.76 4.54
N GLY A 46 13.88 -4.79 4.75
CA GLY A 46 12.46 -5.06 4.99
C GLY A 46 11.68 -5.34 3.69
N GLY A 47 10.42 -5.81 3.84
CA GLY A 47 9.58 -6.16 2.69
C GLY A 47 9.34 -5.00 1.72
N THR A 48 9.13 -3.79 2.22
CA THR A 48 8.98 -2.58 1.38
C THR A 48 10.25 -2.30 0.58
N ASP A 49 11.43 -2.49 1.18
CA ASP A 49 12.72 -2.29 0.53
C ASP A 49 12.96 -3.35 -0.57
N ALA A 50 12.72 -4.61 -0.27
CA ALA A 50 12.85 -5.70 -1.24
C ALA A 50 11.93 -5.48 -2.46
N MET A 51 10.68 -5.10 -2.23
CA MET A 51 9.72 -4.77 -3.28
C MET A 51 10.15 -3.56 -4.09
N ALA A 52 10.58 -2.47 -3.43
CA ALA A 52 11.06 -1.27 -4.11
C ALA A 52 12.27 -1.56 -4.99
N ARG A 53 13.22 -2.40 -4.54
CA ARG A 53 14.39 -2.81 -5.33
C ARG A 53 14.01 -3.65 -6.55
N LEU A 54 13.07 -4.58 -6.40
CA LEU A 54 12.56 -5.38 -7.52
C LEU A 54 11.93 -4.47 -8.60
N ILE A 55 11.07 -3.54 -8.18
CA ILE A 55 10.40 -2.62 -9.10
C ILE A 55 11.40 -1.63 -9.71
N ALA A 56 12.30 -1.05 -8.91
CA ALA A 56 13.34 -0.12 -9.39
C ALA A 56 14.24 -0.77 -10.43
N GLN A 57 14.67 -2.02 -10.22
CA GLN A 57 15.45 -2.77 -11.19
C GLN A 57 14.69 -2.89 -12.52
N LYS A 58 13.41 -3.27 -12.47
CA LYS A 58 12.61 -3.47 -13.69
C LYS A 58 12.26 -2.17 -14.42
N LEU A 59 12.04 -1.10 -13.69
CA LEU A 59 11.89 0.24 -14.26
C LEU A 59 13.20 0.71 -14.90
N SER A 60 14.35 0.46 -14.26
CA SER A 60 15.66 0.79 -14.82
C SER A 60 15.94 0.07 -16.14
N GLU A 61 15.59 -1.22 -16.22
CA GLU A 61 15.65 -2.00 -17.46
C GLU A 61 14.75 -1.42 -18.56
N SER A 62 13.52 -1.03 -18.18
CA SER A 62 12.50 -0.50 -19.12
C SER A 62 12.86 0.90 -19.63
N TRP A 63 13.40 1.76 -18.78
CA TRP A 63 13.68 3.17 -19.11
C TRP A 63 15.08 3.42 -19.67
N ASN A 64 15.95 2.41 -19.61
CA ASN A 64 17.38 2.56 -19.91
C ASN A 64 18.03 3.74 -19.14
N GLN A 65 17.56 3.94 -17.90
CA GLN A 65 18.00 4.97 -16.96
C GLN A 65 18.11 4.35 -15.56
N ALA A 66 19.05 4.83 -14.78
CA ALA A 66 19.21 4.34 -13.41
C ALA A 66 17.97 4.67 -12.55
N VAL A 67 17.41 3.65 -11.90
CA VAL A 67 16.41 3.80 -10.84
C VAL A 67 17.00 3.23 -9.56
N ILE A 68 17.23 4.09 -8.57
CA ILE A 68 17.90 3.72 -7.32
C ILE A 68 16.92 3.74 -6.15
N VAL A 69 17.20 2.94 -5.13
CA VAL A 69 16.43 2.92 -3.88
C VAL A 69 17.22 3.63 -2.78
N GLU A 70 16.57 4.58 -2.11
CA GLU A 70 17.11 5.30 -0.96
C GLU A 70 16.26 5.01 0.28
N ASN A 71 16.87 4.44 1.32
CA ASN A 71 16.19 4.17 2.59
C ASN A 71 16.23 5.39 3.52
N ARG A 72 15.05 5.89 3.94
CA ARG A 72 14.88 7.02 4.86
C ARG A 72 13.87 6.68 5.94
N GLY A 73 14.29 5.83 6.88
CA GLY A 73 13.43 5.38 7.98
C GLY A 73 13.27 6.42 9.09
N GLY A 74 12.23 6.23 9.90
CA GLY A 74 11.95 6.97 11.13
C GLY A 74 10.52 7.47 11.22
N ALA A 75 10.02 7.60 12.48
CA ALA A 75 8.67 8.06 12.81
C ALA A 75 7.55 7.38 11.99
N GLY A 76 7.54 6.03 11.97
CA GLY A 76 6.52 5.27 11.22
C GLY A 76 6.53 5.49 9.70
N GLY A 77 7.63 5.98 9.12
CA GLY A 77 7.76 6.33 7.71
C GLY A 77 7.56 7.81 7.41
N ASN A 78 7.20 8.63 8.40
CA ASN A 78 6.93 10.06 8.20
C ASN A 78 8.13 10.82 7.65
N ILE A 79 9.38 10.47 8.07
CA ILE A 79 10.59 11.16 7.61
C ILE A 79 10.82 10.96 6.11
N GLY A 80 10.68 9.73 5.63
CA GLY A 80 10.85 9.44 4.20
C GLY A 80 9.73 10.01 3.34
N ALA A 81 8.49 9.96 3.82
CA ALA A 81 7.33 10.55 3.15
C ALA A 81 7.46 12.08 3.04
N ASP A 82 7.85 12.76 4.13
CA ASP A 82 8.05 14.22 4.16
C ASP A 82 9.13 14.68 3.16
N LYS A 83 10.23 13.93 3.07
CA LYS A 83 11.25 14.19 2.06
C LYS A 83 10.68 14.22 0.64
N VAL A 84 9.82 13.25 0.31
CA VAL A 84 9.25 13.17 -1.04
C VAL A 84 8.16 14.23 -1.24
N ALA A 85 7.30 14.46 -0.26
CA ALA A 85 6.29 15.52 -0.29
C ALA A 85 6.89 16.89 -0.63
N LYS A 86 8.11 17.17 -0.16
CA LYS A 86 8.86 18.43 -0.37
C LYS A 86 9.81 18.41 -1.56
N SER A 87 9.90 17.30 -2.29
CA SER A 87 10.76 17.20 -3.48
C SER A 87 10.15 17.91 -4.68
N PRO A 88 10.97 18.32 -5.69
CA PRO A 88 10.45 18.85 -6.93
C PRO A 88 9.45 17.90 -7.59
N PRO A 89 8.32 18.41 -8.13
CA PRO A 89 7.30 17.59 -8.77
C PRO A 89 7.65 17.26 -10.23
N ASP A 90 8.84 16.75 -10.47
CA ASP A 90 9.41 16.46 -11.79
C ASP A 90 9.46 14.95 -12.11
N GLY A 91 8.95 14.10 -11.20
CA GLY A 91 8.92 12.65 -11.34
C GLY A 91 10.23 11.93 -11.04
N TYR A 92 11.30 12.63 -10.66
CA TYR A 92 12.60 12.00 -10.37
C TYR A 92 12.79 11.57 -8.91
N THR A 93 11.86 11.96 -8.03
CA THR A 93 11.83 11.47 -6.64
C THR A 93 10.45 10.88 -6.37
N LEU A 94 10.42 9.60 -6.07
CA LEU A 94 9.20 8.83 -5.80
C LEU A 94 9.27 8.23 -4.39
N VAL A 95 8.14 7.81 -3.83
CA VAL A 95 8.12 7.04 -2.58
C VAL A 95 7.38 5.71 -2.79
N MET A 96 7.95 4.62 -2.29
CA MET A 96 7.26 3.35 -2.11
C MET A 96 6.72 3.31 -0.68
N MET A 97 5.42 3.50 -0.53
CA MET A 97 4.76 3.63 0.78
C MET A 97 3.75 2.49 1.00
N PRO A 98 3.73 1.86 2.18
CA PRO A 98 2.61 0.99 2.57
C PRO A 98 1.43 1.82 3.07
N SER A 99 0.36 1.14 3.49
CA SER A 99 -0.89 1.74 4.03
C SER A 99 -0.68 2.68 5.23
N ASN A 100 0.55 2.80 5.76
CA ASN A 100 0.93 3.85 6.71
C ASN A 100 0.64 5.27 6.19
N LEU A 101 0.63 5.49 4.88
CA LEU A 101 0.19 6.77 4.29
C LEU A 101 -1.20 7.18 4.78
N SER A 102 -2.11 6.21 4.92
CA SER A 102 -3.48 6.45 5.38
C SER A 102 -3.68 6.25 6.90
N ILE A 103 -2.73 5.62 7.58
CA ILE A 103 -2.76 5.37 9.03
C ILE A 103 -2.20 6.57 9.80
N ASN A 104 -1.01 7.05 9.40
CA ASN A 104 -0.22 8.02 10.15
C ASN A 104 -0.94 9.36 10.42
N PRO A 105 -1.75 9.92 9.50
CA PRO A 105 -2.47 11.16 9.77
C PRO A 105 -3.44 11.11 10.95
N SER A 106 -3.93 9.93 11.30
CA SER A 106 -4.83 9.74 12.45
C SER A 106 -4.12 9.23 13.70
N LEU A 107 -2.91 8.69 13.54
CA LEU A 107 -2.14 8.09 14.60
C LEU A 107 -1.20 9.09 15.29
N TYR A 108 -0.57 9.98 14.51
CA TYR A 108 0.36 11.00 15.01
C TYR A 108 -0.33 12.35 15.09
N ASP A 109 -0.15 13.07 16.20
CA ASP A 109 -0.71 14.41 16.39
C ASP A 109 -0.25 15.40 15.31
N ASN A 110 0.97 15.20 14.77
CA ASN A 110 1.56 16.03 13.73
C ASN A 110 2.27 15.18 12.70
N THR A 111 1.61 14.89 11.58
CA THR A 111 2.29 14.43 10.36
C THR A 111 2.76 15.66 9.57
N PRO A 112 4.03 15.68 9.11
CA PRO A 112 4.57 16.85 8.40
C PRO A 112 4.11 16.94 6.94
N TRP A 113 3.15 16.14 6.53
CA TRP A 113 2.58 16.03 5.18
C TRP A 113 1.08 15.67 5.25
N ASP A 114 0.37 15.98 4.18
CA ASP A 114 -1.04 15.62 3.93
C ASP A 114 -1.11 14.52 2.86
N ALA A 115 -1.74 13.39 3.17
CA ALA A 115 -1.79 12.23 2.28
C ALA A 115 -2.47 12.49 0.92
N ILE A 116 -3.36 13.49 0.86
CA ILE A 116 -4.11 13.84 -0.35
C ILE A 116 -3.47 15.01 -1.09
N LYS A 117 -2.99 16.03 -0.35
CA LYS A 117 -2.53 17.29 -0.97
C LYS A 117 -1.08 17.27 -1.40
N ASP A 118 -0.23 16.48 -0.72
CA ASP A 118 1.22 16.52 -0.91
C ASP A 118 1.75 15.39 -1.79
N PHE A 119 0.87 14.47 -2.24
CA PHE A 119 1.25 13.35 -3.11
C PHE A 119 0.36 13.25 -4.34
N SER A 120 0.96 12.77 -5.42
CA SER A 120 0.27 12.28 -6.62
C SER A 120 0.37 10.76 -6.63
N PRO A 121 -0.73 10.01 -6.39
CA PRO A 121 -0.75 8.57 -6.50
C PRO A 121 -0.37 8.12 -7.91
N ILE A 122 0.54 7.15 -8.01
CA ILE A 122 0.95 6.56 -9.29
C ILE A 122 0.22 5.24 -9.50
N GLY A 123 0.29 4.35 -8.52
CA GLY A 123 -0.39 3.07 -8.59
C GLY A 123 -0.03 2.15 -7.42
N THR A 124 -0.90 1.20 -7.18
CA THR A 124 -0.64 0.09 -6.25
C THR A 124 0.38 -0.88 -6.85
N VAL A 125 1.09 -1.59 -5.98
CA VAL A 125 2.10 -2.59 -6.36
C VAL A 125 1.66 -3.97 -5.90
N ALA A 126 1.32 -4.09 -4.63
CA ALA A 126 0.93 -5.36 -4.04
C ALA A 126 0.14 -5.16 -2.75
N THR A 127 -0.48 -6.24 -2.28
CA THR A 127 -0.98 -6.38 -0.92
C THR A 127 -0.20 -7.45 -0.17
N SER A 128 -0.13 -7.32 1.15
CA SER A 128 0.39 -8.35 2.04
C SER A 128 -0.67 -8.68 3.08
N PRO A 129 -1.25 -9.88 3.04
CA PRO A 129 -2.22 -10.29 4.04
C PRO A 129 -1.57 -10.36 5.42
N ILE A 130 -2.21 -9.77 6.42
CA ILE A 130 -1.87 -10.02 7.81
C ILE A 130 -2.49 -11.36 8.21
N MET A 131 -1.70 -12.18 8.88
CA MET A 131 -2.13 -13.46 9.45
C MET A 131 -2.20 -13.33 10.97
N VAL A 132 -3.24 -13.93 11.53
CA VAL A 132 -3.37 -14.14 12.97
C VAL A 132 -2.88 -15.54 13.29
N GLY A 133 -2.00 -15.64 14.27
CA GLY A 133 -1.45 -16.91 14.70
C GLY A 133 -0.88 -16.88 16.10
N VAL A 134 -0.38 -18.00 16.53
CA VAL A 134 0.19 -18.20 17.88
C VAL A 134 1.47 -19.01 17.83
N ASN A 135 2.25 -18.94 18.92
CA ASN A 135 3.27 -19.94 19.19
C ASN A 135 2.65 -21.34 19.18
N ALA A 136 3.31 -22.31 18.56
CA ALA A 136 2.75 -23.65 18.36
C ALA A 136 2.47 -24.42 19.67
N GLN A 137 3.10 -24.03 20.78
CA GLN A 137 2.88 -24.65 22.12
C GLN A 137 1.59 -24.12 22.78
N VAL A 138 1.05 -22.98 22.32
CA VAL A 138 -0.21 -22.47 22.85
C VAL A 138 -1.37 -23.30 22.31
N PRO A 139 -2.29 -23.82 23.15
CA PRO A 139 -3.38 -24.69 22.73
C PRO A 139 -4.55 -23.90 22.12
N ILE A 140 -4.26 -23.13 21.06
CA ILE A 140 -5.22 -22.31 20.33
C ILE A 140 -5.05 -22.60 18.84
N ASN A 141 -6.15 -22.98 18.15
CA ASN A 141 -6.12 -23.41 16.76
C ASN A 141 -7.06 -22.60 15.85
N SER A 142 -7.81 -21.66 16.42
CA SER A 142 -8.80 -20.87 15.69
C SER A 142 -9.00 -19.49 16.29
N VAL A 143 -9.61 -18.58 15.51
CA VAL A 143 -10.03 -17.25 16.00
C VAL A 143 -10.97 -17.40 17.20
N LYS A 144 -11.94 -18.34 17.13
CA LYS A 144 -12.88 -18.56 18.22
C LYS A 144 -12.16 -18.97 19.49
N GLU A 145 -11.24 -19.95 19.42
CA GLU A 145 -10.45 -20.41 20.58
C GLU A 145 -9.58 -19.29 21.15
N LEU A 146 -9.00 -18.40 20.30
CA LEU A 146 -8.22 -17.26 20.75
C LEU A 146 -9.11 -16.29 21.55
N ILE A 147 -10.30 -15.97 21.03
CA ILE A 147 -11.25 -15.08 21.71
C ILE A 147 -11.71 -15.71 23.04
N ASP A 148 -12.10 -16.97 23.03
CA ASP A 148 -12.56 -17.68 24.24
C ASP A 148 -11.44 -17.77 25.30
N PHE A 149 -10.22 -18.06 24.89
CA PHE A 149 -9.06 -18.09 25.79
C PHE A 149 -8.79 -16.72 26.42
N ALA A 150 -8.77 -15.65 25.60
CA ALA A 150 -8.52 -14.29 26.10
C ALA A 150 -9.61 -13.82 27.06
N ARG A 151 -10.88 -14.20 26.84
CA ARG A 151 -12.00 -13.90 27.75
C ARG A 151 -11.91 -14.64 29.08
N ASN A 152 -11.57 -15.93 29.02
CA ASN A 152 -11.51 -16.78 30.22
C ASN A 152 -10.25 -16.56 31.05
N LYS A 153 -9.17 -16.04 30.43
CA LYS A 153 -7.89 -15.78 31.09
C LYS A 153 -7.38 -14.37 30.72
N PRO A 154 -8.03 -13.31 31.18
CA PRO A 154 -7.64 -11.93 30.86
C PRO A 154 -6.21 -11.64 31.33
N GLY A 155 -5.45 -10.92 30.52
CA GLY A 155 -4.07 -10.47 30.84
C GLY A 155 -3.00 -11.56 30.70
N THR A 156 -3.34 -12.77 30.22
CA THR A 156 -2.35 -13.87 30.05
C THR A 156 -1.75 -13.93 28.66
N LEU A 157 -2.36 -13.29 27.66
CA LEU A 157 -1.88 -13.26 26.30
C LEU A 157 -1.31 -11.89 25.95
N ASN A 158 -0.16 -11.92 25.27
CA ASN A 158 0.45 -10.77 24.64
C ASN A 158 0.53 -11.00 23.14
N TYR A 159 0.42 -9.93 22.32
CA TYR A 159 0.66 -10.01 20.89
C TYR A 159 1.80 -9.11 20.44
N ILE A 160 2.53 -9.55 19.41
CA ILE A 160 3.60 -8.77 18.78
C ILE A 160 3.06 -7.96 17.60
N SER A 161 3.68 -6.81 17.39
CA SER A 161 3.60 -6.04 16.16
C SER A 161 4.98 -5.63 15.65
N CYS A 162 5.04 -4.96 14.51
CA CYS A 162 6.28 -4.43 13.95
C CYS A 162 6.65 -3.04 14.50
N GLY A 163 6.00 -2.63 15.59
CA GLY A 163 6.16 -1.37 16.30
C GLY A 163 4.86 -0.61 16.44
N ASP A 164 4.88 0.42 17.29
CA ASP A 164 3.74 1.30 17.49
C ASP A 164 3.31 1.92 16.15
N GLY A 165 2.00 1.96 15.90
CA GLY A 165 1.44 2.48 14.67
C GLY A 165 1.68 1.66 13.41
N SER A 166 2.32 0.50 13.52
CA SER A 166 2.41 -0.41 12.38
C SER A 166 1.04 -0.97 12.00
N PRO A 167 0.81 -1.35 10.74
CA PRO A 167 -0.42 -2.02 10.33
C PRO A 167 -0.76 -3.23 11.21
N GLN A 168 0.24 -3.95 11.69
CA GLN A 168 0.09 -5.09 12.58
C GLN A 168 -0.42 -4.70 13.97
N HIS A 169 0.02 -3.56 14.49
CA HIS A 169 -0.53 -2.98 15.73
C HIS A 169 -2.01 -2.64 15.55
N ILE A 170 -2.34 -1.89 14.49
CA ILE A 170 -3.73 -1.50 14.20
C ILE A 170 -4.63 -2.73 14.01
N ALA A 171 -4.13 -3.76 13.31
CA ALA A 171 -4.88 -5.01 13.13
C ALA A 171 -5.16 -5.71 14.46
N GLY A 172 -4.17 -5.77 15.36
CA GLY A 172 -4.32 -6.35 16.70
C GLY A 172 -5.32 -5.59 17.55
N GLU A 173 -5.25 -4.28 17.57
CA GLU A 173 -6.18 -3.44 18.34
C GLU A 173 -7.60 -3.48 17.76
N LEU A 174 -7.76 -3.48 16.44
CA LEU A 174 -9.06 -3.72 15.81
C LEU A 174 -9.65 -5.08 16.22
N PHE A 175 -8.81 -6.12 16.26
CA PHE A 175 -9.25 -7.45 16.70
C PHE A 175 -9.71 -7.42 18.16
N ASN A 176 -8.93 -6.82 19.06
CA ASN A 176 -9.29 -6.63 20.46
C ASN A 176 -10.63 -5.92 20.61
N ALA A 177 -10.82 -4.80 19.92
CA ALA A 177 -12.03 -4.00 19.97
C ALA A 177 -13.26 -4.76 19.47
N MET A 178 -13.18 -5.36 18.28
CA MET A 178 -14.31 -6.08 17.68
C MET A 178 -14.69 -7.33 18.46
N ALA A 179 -13.70 -8.05 19.03
CA ALA A 179 -13.94 -9.23 19.85
C ALA A 179 -14.33 -8.90 21.29
N ASN A 180 -14.25 -7.64 21.71
CA ASN A 180 -14.40 -7.19 23.10
C ASN A 180 -13.52 -8.01 24.06
N ILE A 181 -12.22 -8.04 23.79
CA ILE A 181 -11.17 -8.69 24.58
C ILE A 181 -9.97 -7.75 24.74
N LYS A 182 -9.01 -8.15 25.57
CA LYS A 182 -7.77 -7.41 25.75
C LYS A 182 -6.58 -8.39 25.71
N ILE A 183 -5.92 -8.48 24.55
CA ILE A 183 -4.60 -9.08 24.41
C ILE A 183 -3.59 -7.93 24.44
N GLN A 184 -2.59 -7.99 25.30
CA GLN A 184 -1.66 -6.87 25.52
C GLN A 184 -0.71 -6.72 24.33
N HIS A 185 -0.57 -5.50 23.81
CA HIS A 185 0.39 -5.17 22.75
C HIS A 185 1.82 -5.14 23.27
N VAL A 186 2.75 -5.71 22.48
CA VAL A 186 4.21 -5.66 22.69
C VAL A 186 4.86 -5.15 21.40
N PRO A 187 5.28 -3.87 21.37
CA PRO A 187 5.88 -3.28 20.17
C PRO A 187 7.35 -3.71 20.00
N TYR A 188 7.75 -3.96 18.76
CA TYR A 188 9.13 -4.26 18.37
C TYR A 188 9.64 -3.23 17.34
N LYS A 189 10.96 -3.09 17.24
CA LYS A 189 11.59 -2.23 16.21
C LYS A 189 11.65 -2.94 14.86
N GLY A 190 10.47 -3.31 14.30
CA GLY A 190 10.32 -4.04 13.05
C GLY A 190 9.94 -5.51 13.24
N CYS A 191 9.30 -6.09 12.24
CA CYS A 191 8.74 -7.45 12.29
C CYS A 191 9.83 -8.52 12.49
N GLY A 192 11.01 -8.33 11.90
CA GLY A 192 12.11 -9.29 12.05
C GLY A 192 12.60 -9.46 13.48
N ALA A 193 12.57 -8.38 14.27
CA ALA A 193 12.97 -8.42 15.69
C ALA A 193 11.93 -9.10 16.59
N ALA A 194 10.65 -9.18 16.16
CA ALA A 194 9.56 -9.75 16.93
C ALA A 194 9.47 -11.28 16.82
N ILE A 195 9.87 -11.86 15.69
CA ILE A 195 9.70 -13.29 15.39
C ILE A 195 10.45 -14.22 16.38
N PRO A 196 11.70 -13.94 16.79
CA PRO A 196 12.40 -14.80 17.77
C PRO A 196 11.61 -15.00 19.08
N ASP A 197 11.04 -13.93 19.64
CA ASP A 197 10.27 -13.99 20.89
C ASP A 197 8.94 -14.73 20.72
N ALA A 198 8.32 -14.63 19.54
CA ALA A 198 7.15 -15.43 19.23
C ALA A 198 7.47 -16.92 19.09
N ILE A 199 8.59 -17.29 18.46
CA ILE A 199 9.05 -18.68 18.30
C ILE A 199 9.38 -19.34 19.64
N THR A 200 9.99 -18.57 20.55
CA THR A 200 10.37 -19.07 21.91
C THR A 200 9.19 -19.06 22.89
N GLY A 201 8.06 -18.44 22.52
CA GLY A 201 6.85 -18.38 23.37
C GLY A 201 6.88 -17.25 24.40
N VAL A 202 7.89 -16.36 24.38
CA VAL A 202 7.92 -15.14 25.21
C VAL A 202 6.69 -14.28 24.94
N VAL A 203 6.26 -14.19 23.68
CA VAL A 203 4.99 -13.59 23.28
C VAL A 203 4.16 -14.63 22.53
N GLN A 204 2.88 -14.78 22.88
CA GLN A 204 2.05 -15.89 22.47
C GLN A 204 1.35 -15.69 21.15
N VAL A 205 0.88 -14.49 20.86
CA VAL A 205 0.02 -14.15 19.71
C VAL A 205 0.76 -13.28 18.72
N LEU A 206 0.49 -13.48 17.43
CA LEU A 206 1.08 -12.71 16.34
C LEU A 206 -0.02 -12.12 15.46
N PHE A 207 0.09 -10.82 15.20
CA PHE A 207 -0.46 -10.17 14.02
C PHE A 207 0.74 -9.82 13.12
N SER A 208 0.97 -10.60 12.09
CA SER A 208 2.12 -10.40 11.21
C SER A 208 1.79 -10.80 9.77
N THR A 209 2.60 -10.38 8.81
CA THR A 209 2.34 -10.77 7.42
C THR A 209 2.54 -12.26 7.22
N VAL A 210 1.80 -12.83 6.26
CA VAL A 210 1.98 -14.22 5.83
C VAL A 210 3.45 -14.50 5.50
N ALA A 211 4.14 -13.53 4.86
CA ALA A 211 5.56 -13.62 4.54
C ALA A 211 6.44 -13.89 5.77
N ASN A 212 6.22 -13.15 6.85
CA ASN A 212 7.01 -13.30 8.07
C ASN A 212 6.71 -14.59 8.82
N MET A 213 5.47 -15.09 8.74
CA MET A 213 5.04 -16.27 9.51
C MET A 213 5.28 -17.60 8.79
N SER A 214 5.17 -17.64 7.47
CA SER A 214 5.19 -18.87 6.67
C SER A 214 6.40 -19.78 6.90
N PRO A 215 7.65 -19.29 6.96
CA PRO A 215 8.81 -20.15 7.23
C PRO A 215 8.70 -20.86 8.58
N HIS A 216 8.13 -20.18 9.58
CA HIS A 216 8.01 -20.67 10.95
C HIS A 216 6.79 -21.56 11.15
N ILE A 217 5.74 -21.37 10.35
CA ILE A 217 4.60 -22.32 10.27
C ILE A 217 5.06 -23.63 9.62
N LYS A 218 5.81 -23.53 8.50
CA LYS A 218 6.38 -24.72 7.84
C LYS A 218 7.32 -25.53 8.74
N SER A 219 8.06 -24.87 9.64
CA SER A 219 8.93 -25.53 10.62
C SER A 219 8.21 -25.98 11.91
N GLY A 220 6.89 -25.79 12.01
CA GLY A 220 6.08 -26.18 13.17
C GLY A 220 6.28 -25.33 14.42
N LYS A 221 6.97 -24.19 14.34
CA LYS A 221 7.24 -23.31 15.49
C LYS A 221 6.10 -22.32 15.76
N LEU A 222 5.38 -21.93 14.70
CA LEU A 222 4.19 -21.10 14.77
C LEU A 222 3.00 -21.80 14.16
N ARG A 223 1.80 -21.40 14.56
CA ARG A 223 0.53 -21.82 13.98
C ARG A 223 -0.23 -20.58 13.53
N GLY A 224 -0.49 -20.45 12.20
CA GLY A 224 -1.37 -19.44 11.62
C GLY A 224 -2.74 -20.07 11.32
N PHE A 225 -3.82 -19.37 11.66
CA PHE A 225 -5.16 -19.94 11.52
C PHE A 225 -6.20 -19.01 10.89
N ALA A 226 -5.89 -17.74 10.67
CA ALA A 226 -6.75 -16.83 9.93
C ALA A 226 -5.95 -15.70 9.25
N VAL A 227 -6.47 -15.20 8.13
CA VAL A 227 -5.95 -13.99 7.47
C VAL A 227 -6.90 -12.83 7.72
N ALA A 228 -6.34 -11.62 7.78
CA ALA A 228 -7.07 -10.43 8.21
C ALA A 228 -7.93 -9.79 7.11
N GLY A 229 -7.71 -10.14 5.84
CA GLY A 229 -8.44 -9.58 4.70
C GLY A 229 -9.90 -10.05 4.61
N LEU A 230 -10.68 -9.36 3.77
CA LEU A 230 -12.09 -9.76 3.48
C LEU A 230 -12.18 -11.07 2.70
N LYS A 231 -11.13 -11.40 1.95
CA LYS A 231 -11.06 -12.63 1.15
C LYS A 231 -9.86 -13.45 1.61
N ARG A 232 -9.94 -14.76 1.43
CA ARG A 232 -8.78 -15.62 1.60
C ARG A 232 -7.69 -15.20 0.63
N SER A 233 -6.44 -15.24 1.08
CA SER A 233 -5.30 -15.01 0.18
C SER A 233 -5.14 -16.21 -0.77
N GLU A 234 -4.87 -15.93 -2.04
CA GLU A 234 -4.52 -16.97 -3.02
C GLU A 234 -3.25 -17.74 -2.62
N LEU A 235 -2.40 -17.12 -1.83
CA LEU A 235 -1.15 -17.69 -1.31
C LEU A 235 -1.39 -18.66 -0.14
N THR A 236 -2.54 -18.57 0.52
CA THR A 236 -2.95 -19.42 1.64
C THR A 236 -4.44 -19.79 1.55
N PRO A 237 -4.90 -20.45 0.45
CA PRO A 237 -6.32 -20.63 0.18
C PRO A 237 -7.05 -21.47 1.21
N ASN A 238 -6.32 -22.32 1.92
CA ASN A 238 -6.86 -23.18 2.98
C ASN A 238 -7.01 -22.46 4.34
N ILE A 239 -6.45 -21.25 4.49
CA ILE A 239 -6.57 -20.47 5.73
C ILE A 239 -7.77 -19.53 5.60
N PRO A 240 -8.79 -19.66 6.49
CA PRO A 240 -9.97 -18.81 6.44
C PRO A 240 -9.63 -17.35 6.80
N THR A 241 -10.55 -16.42 6.50
CA THR A 241 -10.44 -15.08 7.02
C THR A 241 -10.89 -15.00 8.49
N VAL A 242 -10.44 -13.95 9.19
CA VAL A 242 -10.92 -13.66 10.55
C VAL A 242 -12.44 -13.44 10.53
N SER A 243 -12.96 -12.80 9.49
CA SER A 243 -14.40 -12.58 9.28
C SER A 243 -15.17 -13.91 9.14
N GLU A 244 -14.68 -14.84 8.33
CA GLU A 244 -15.25 -16.21 8.21
C GLU A 244 -15.17 -17.01 9.50
N SER A 245 -14.20 -16.70 10.36
CA SER A 245 -13.86 -17.46 11.58
C SER A 245 -14.60 -16.92 12.84
N GLY A 246 -15.63 -16.09 12.67
CA GLY A 246 -16.51 -15.68 13.75
C GLY A 246 -16.41 -14.23 14.20
N LEU A 247 -15.54 -13.41 13.58
CA LEU A 247 -15.47 -11.98 13.82
C LEU A 247 -15.95 -11.24 12.57
N ALA A 248 -17.24 -11.33 12.29
CA ALA A 248 -17.86 -10.82 11.07
C ALA A 248 -17.52 -9.36 10.81
N GLY A 249 -17.15 -9.04 9.56
CA GLY A 249 -16.78 -7.68 9.14
C GLY A 249 -15.34 -7.26 9.50
N TYR A 250 -14.56 -8.11 10.17
CA TYR A 250 -13.14 -7.83 10.36
C TYR A 250 -12.44 -7.81 9.00
N ASN A 251 -11.72 -6.71 8.75
CA ASN A 251 -10.97 -6.53 7.52
C ASN A 251 -9.76 -5.65 7.76
N PHE A 252 -8.57 -6.16 7.46
CA PHE A 252 -7.34 -5.41 7.56
C PHE A 252 -6.27 -5.94 6.59
N ASP A 253 -6.04 -5.24 5.47
CA ASP A 253 -4.98 -5.55 4.52
C ASP A 253 -3.94 -4.43 4.46
N VAL A 254 -2.70 -4.81 4.23
CA VAL A 254 -1.61 -3.87 3.97
C VAL A 254 -1.38 -3.80 2.47
N TRP A 255 -1.60 -2.64 1.89
CA TRP A 255 -1.20 -2.37 0.50
C TRP A 255 0.13 -1.64 0.44
N PHE A 256 0.79 -1.75 -0.69
CA PHE A 256 2.00 -1.02 -1.05
C PHE A 256 1.74 -0.29 -2.35
N GLY A 257 2.16 0.96 -2.43
CA GLY A 257 1.97 1.78 -3.62
C GLY A 257 3.11 2.75 -3.85
N LEU A 258 3.21 3.17 -5.11
CA LEU A 258 4.18 4.16 -5.57
C LEU A 258 3.49 5.50 -5.71
N LEU A 259 4.09 6.55 -5.14
CA LEU A 259 3.60 7.92 -5.20
C LEU A 259 4.72 8.87 -5.63
N ALA A 260 4.32 9.98 -6.25
CA ALA A 260 5.18 11.12 -6.56
C ALA A 260 4.80 12.32 -5.68
N PRO A 261 5.61 13.39 -5.63
CA PRO A 261 5.20 14.67 -5.06
C PRO A 261 3.94 15.21 -5.73
N ALA A 262 3.11 15.93 -4.99
CA ALA A 262 1.94 16.60 -5.55
C ALA A 262 2.33 17.49 -6.74
N LYS A 263 1.40 17.67 -7.68
CA LYS A 263 1.61 18.47 -8.92
C LYS A 263 2.63 17.88 -9.90
N THR A 264 3.12 16.66 -9.70
CA THR A 264 3.88 15.95 -10.76
C THR A 264 3.01 15.90 -12.03
N PRO A 265 3.55 16.26 -13.22
CA PRO A 265 2.79 16.27 -14.46
C PRO A 265 2.04 14.96 -14.71
N LYS A 266 0.78 15.06 -15.14
CA LYS A 266 -0.10 13.89 -15.34
C LYS A 266 0.44 12.89 -16.36
N ASP A 267 1.11 13.36 -17.39
CA ASP A 267 1.75 12.54 -18.40
C ASP A 267 2.89 11.69 -17.82
N ILE A 268 3.68 12.25 -16.91
CA ILE A 268 4.72 11.52 -16.17
C ILE A 268 4.08 10.47 -15.24
N VAL A 269 3.07 10.85 -14.46
CA VAL A 269 2.34 9.91 -13.58
C VAL A 269 1.75 8.76 -14.38
N THR A 270 1.09 9.06 -15.51
CA THR A 270 0.48 8.07 -16.39
C THR A 270 1.52 7.13 -16.98
N LYS A 271 2.66 7.67 -17.45
CA LYS A 271 3.75 6.86 -17.97
C LYS A 271 4.29 5.90 -16.92
N ILE A 272 4.59 6.40 -15.71
CA ILE A 272 5.11 5.54 -14.63
C ILE A 272 4.08 4.46 -14.27
N ASN A 273 2.79 4.80 -14.19
CA ASN A 273 1.72 3.84 -13.91
C ASN A 273 1.63 2.74 -14.99
N GLN A 274 1.67 3.10 -16.27
CA GLN A 274 1.62 2.14 -17.37
C GLN A 274 2.81 1.17 -17.33
N ASP A 275 4.01 1.70 -17.12
CA ASP A 275 5.23 0.90 -17.04
C ASP A 275 5.21 -0.01 -15.80
N LEU A 276 4.77 0.52 -14.63
CA LEU A 276 4.58 -0.25 -13.41
C LEU A 276 3.61 -1.41 -13.61
N ASN A 277 2.43 -1.16 -14.16
CA ASN A 277 1.43 -2.19 -14.43
C ASN A 277 1.94 -3.23 -15.45
N SER A 278 2.68 -2.79 -16.47
CA SER A 278 3.32 -3.69 -17.43
C SER A 278 4.32 -4.63 -16.75
N ILE A 279 5.12 -4.11 -15.83
CA ILE A 279 6.09 -4.89 -15.03
C ILE A 279 5.35 -5.88 -14.12
N LEU A 280 4.37 -5.42 -13.38
CA LEU A 280 3.60 -6.22 -12.42
C LEU A 280 2.82 -7.34 -13.09
N ASN A 281 2.44 -7.18 -14.36
CA ASN A 281 1.73 -8.21 -15.12
C ASN A 281 2.66 -9.29 -15.70
N LYS A 282 3.99 -9.13 -15.65
CA LYS A 282 4.93 -10.17 -16.08
C LYS A 282 4.87 -11.36 -15.15
N LYS A 283 4.85 -12.57 -15.72
CA LYS A 283 4.75 -13.83 -14.97
C LYS A 283 5.87 -13.99 -13.94
N ASP A 284 7.12 -13.73 -14.35
CA ASP A 284 8.30 -13.84 -13.46
C ASP A 284 8.24 -12.87 -12.27
N ILE A 285 7.63 -11.70 -12.44
CA ILE A 285 7.46 -10.71 -11.37
C ILE A 285 6.36 -11.15 -10.42
N LYS A 286 5.21 -11.61 -10.95
CA LYS A 286 4.13 -12.18 -10.14
C LYS A 286 4.65 -13.33 -9.28
N GLU A 287 5.35 -14.27 -9.88
CA GLU A 287 5.95 -15.42 -9.16
C GLU A 287 6.94 -14.97 -8.08
N LYS A 288 7.81 -13.99 -8.36
CA LYS A 288 8.76 -13.46 -7.37
C LYS A 288 8.06 -12.80 -6.19
N LEU A 289 6.99 -12.03 -6.43
CA LEU A 289 6.21 -11.40 -5.37
C LEU A 289 5.42 -12.45 -4.58
N GLN A 290 4.81 -13.42 -5.26
CA GLN A 290 4.07 -14.51 -4.63
C GLN A 290 4.97 -15.41 -3.75
N LEU A 291 6.21 -15.69 -4.17
CA LEU A 291 7.18 -16.40 -3.34
C LEU A 291 7.50 -15.68 -2.03
N GLN A 292 7.35 -14.35 -2.00
CA GLN A 292 7.49 -13.51 -0.82
C GLN A 292 6.15 -13.24 -0.13
N PHE A 293 5.09 -13.92 -0.54
CA PHE A 293 3.72 -13.77 -0.02
C PHE A 293 3.14 -12.37 -0.19
N TYR A 294 3.38 -11.78 -1.35
CA TYR A 294 2.71 -10.57 -1.82
C TYR A 294 1.73 -10.92 -2.94
N ASP A 295 0.47 -10.53 -2.80
CA ASP A 295 -0.51 -10.56 -3.88
C ASP A 295 -0.35 -9.30 -4.73
N VAL A 296 -0.08 -9.47 -6.04
CA VAL A 296 0.07 -8.33 -6.96
C VAL A 296 -1.25 -7.56 -7.04
N LEU A 297 -1.16 -6.24 -6.92
CA LEU A 297 -2.28 -5.34 -7.06
C LEU A 297 -1.95 -4.27 -8.09
N THR A 298 -2.58 -4.35 -9.27
CA THR A 298 -2.48 -3.34 -10.32
C THR A 298 -3.68 -2.42 -10.30
N GLY A 299 -3.55 -1.22 -10.83
CA GLY A 299 -4.65 -0.27 -10.92
C GLY A 299 -4.22 1.05 -11.55
N THR A 300 -5.19 1.93 -11.75
CA THR A 300 -4.98 3.30 -12.22
C THR A 300 -4.59 4.23 -11.08
N PRO A 301 -4.02 5.42 -11.37
CA PRO A 301 -3.78 6.44 -10.36
C PRO A 301 -5.05 6.84 -9.59
N ASP A 302 -6.20 6.94 -10.28
CA ASP A 302 -7.48 7.33 -9.67
C ASP A 302 -8.04 6.25 -8.75
N GLU A 303 -7.88 4.96 -9.11
CA GLU A 303 -8.24 3.85 -8.22
C GLU A 303 -7.38 3.85 -6.97
N PHE A 304 -6.09 4.13 -7.10
CA PHE A 304 -5.20 4.23 -5.95
C PHE A 304 -5.52 5.45 -5.07
N ALA A 305 -5.83 6.62 -5.66
CA ALA A 305 -6.31 7.78 -4.92
C ALA A 305 -7.57 7.46 -4.10
N THR A 306 -8.54 6.80 -4.74
CA THR A 306 -9.79 6.36 -4.09
C THR A 306 -9.52 5.38 -2.93
N LEU A 307 -8.56 4.48 -3.08
CA LEU A 307 -8.16 3.56 -2.00
C LEU A 307 -7.58 4.33 -0.81
N ILE A 308 -6.69 5.30 -1.06
CA ILE A 308 -6.09 6.15 -0.02
C ILE A 308 -7.18 6.92 0.75
N GLU A 309 -8.12 7.56 0.04
CA GLU A 309 -9.23 8.32 0.65
C GLU A 309 -10.12 7.43 1.53
N LYS A 310 -10.53 6.28 1.02
CA LYS A 310 -11.34 5.32 1.79
C LYS A 310 -10.61 4.84 3.05
N ASP A 311 -9.32 4.58 2.94
CA ASP A 311 -8.52 4.11 4.05
C ASP A 311 -8.24 5.19 5.08
N LEU A 312 -8.06 6.45 4.69
CA LEU A 312 -7.98 7.58 5.61
C LEU A 312 -9.20 7.66 6.53
N ILE A 313 -10.40 7.54 5.93
CA ILE A 313 -11.66 7.56 6.69
C ILE A 313 -11.75 6.32 7.59
N ARG A 314 -11.47 5.15 7.05
CA ARG A 314 -11.57 3.86 7.75
C ARG A 314 -10.62 3.79 8.93
N PHE A 315 -9.33 4.06 8.71
CA PHE A 315 -8.32 4.01 9.77
C PHE A 315 -8.51 5.12 10.80
N GLY A 316 -8.92 6.33 10.36
CA GLY A 316 -9.25 7.42 11.28
C GLY A 316 -10.38 7.04 12.24
N LYS A 317 -11.41 6.37 11.75
CA LYS A 317 -12.49 5.85 12.60
C LYS A 317 -11.96 4.80 13.60
N ILE A 318 -11.23 3.79 13.12
CA ILE A 318 -10.69 2.71 13.96
C ILE A 318 -9.77 3.27 15.05
N ILE A 319 -8.78 4.11 14.67
CA ILE A 319 -7.79 4.66 15.60
C ILE A 319 -8.48 5.48 16.69
N LYS A 320 -9.50 6.27 16.32
CA LYS A 320 -10.27 7.07 17.28
C LYS A 320 -11.12 6.21 18.20
N GLU A 321 -11.85 5.21 17.68
CA GLU A 321 -12.74 4.34 18.47
C GLU A 321 -11.96 3.49 19.47
N VAL A 322 -10.76 3.02 19.07
CA VAL A 322 -9.92 2.15 19.91
C VAL A 322 -8.91 2.97 20.73
N ASN A 323 -8.82 4.29 20.53
CA ASN A 323 -7.89 5.20 21.20
C ASN A 323 -6.42 4.73 21.05
N ILE A 324 -6.04 4.30 19.83
CA ILE A 324 -4.67 3.88 19.54
C ILE A 324 -3.76 5.11 19.57
N LYS A 325 -2.62 4.97 20.24
CA LYS A 325 -1.56 5.98 20.30
C LYS A 325 -0.26 5.43 19.74
N PRO A 326 0.63 6.29 19.16
CA PRO A 326 1.92 5.87 18.65
C PRO A 326 2.88 5.46 19.76
#